data_fa7b249ca7e6464c2fce994a4f456815
#
_entry.id   fa7b249ca7e6464c2fce994a4f456815
#
_cell.length_a   1.000
_cell.length_b   1.000
_cell.length_c   1.000
_cell.angle_alpha   90.00
_cell.angle_beta   90.00
_cell.angle_gamma   90.00
#
_symmetry.space_group_name_H-M   'P 1'
#
loop_
_entity.id
_entity.type
_entity.pdbx_description
1 polymer ?
#
loop_
_entity_poly.entity_id
_entity_poly.type
_entity_poly.pdbx_seq_one_letter_code
_entity_poly.pdbx_strand_id
1 'polypeptide(L)'
;MSGAAATGLDTAVAAWTEPATSGTQPGTLTARTARISTPTQPADLFEPGEPGEPWTDDPYAHALRAGRGPLFLRRLSPPDHPDGLGEEVLPLDVERWCAPPDAADVGVLSRCIGPVLDVGCGPGRLVAALAARGVPALGADVSPAAVARTRRHGGAAVRRSVFDSLPGEGGWGTALLMDGNVGIGGDPLALLTRLRELVAPGGCLLAEAAPHDVDERLTVRVEDGQRRHGRPFPWARIGTTALLYAADATGWVLTGRWTAAGRPFLELHRPKPTHVDAHPTAIGKPAHP
;
A
#
# COMPACT_ATOMS: atom_id res chain seq x y z
N MET A 1 4.67 15.03 42.79
CA MET A 1 3.65 15.80 42.05
C MET A 1 3.48 15.13 40.71
N SER A 2 2.34 14.55 40.59
CA SER A 2 1.92 13.57 39.58
C SER A 2 1.06 14.27 38.54
N GLY A 3 1.10 13.72 37.30
CA GLY A 3 -0.07 13.77 36.41
C GLY A 3 0.03 14.75 35.27
N ALA A 4 0.07 14.18 34.07
CA ALA A 4 -0.64 14.52 32.87
C ALA A 4 0.18 14.19 31.61
N ALA A 5 0.07 12.95 31.12
CA ALA A 5 0.42 12.61 29.75
C ALA A 5 -0.31 11.32 29.32
N ALA A 6 -1.65 11.33 29.37
CA ALA A 6 -2.45 10.16 28.96
C ALA A 6 -3.68 10.51 28.10
N THR A 7 -3.77 11.71 27.52
CA THR A 7 -4.96 12.14 26.79
C THR A 7 -4.80 12.33 25.26
N GLY A 8 -3.61 12.14 24.71
CA GLY A 8 -3.36 12.36 23.28
C GLY A 8 -3.57 11.16 22.37
N LEU A 9 -3.49 9.94 22.90
CA LEU A 9 -3.54 8.70 22.09
C LEU A 9 -4.96 8.25 21.74
N ASP A 10 -5.93 8.52 22.64
CA ASP A 10 -7.33 8.12 22.40
C ASP A 10 -8.02 8.95 21.31
N THR A 11 -7.62 10.20 21.13
CA THR A 11 -8.23 11.09 20.13
C THR A 11 -7.81 10.74 18.69
N ALA A 12 -6.59 10.25 18.49
CA ALA A 12 -6.11 9.86 17.16
C ALA A 12 -6.74 8.54 16.66
N VAL A 13 -7.03 7.61 17.58
CA VAL A 13 -7.68 6.34 17.25
C VAL A 13 -9.18 6.53 17.00
N ALA A 14 -9.82 7.44 17.74
CA ALA A 14 -11.25 7.74 17.59
C ALA A 14 -11.59 8.41 16.24
N ALA A 15 -10.65 9.10 15.60
CA ALA A 15 -10.86 9.71 14.28
C ALA A 15 -11.00 8.72 13.13
N TRP A 16 -10.66 7.43 13.35
CA TRP A 16 -10.67 6.39 12.32
C TRP A 16 -11.65 5.23 12.59
N THR A 17 -12.59 5.39 13.54
CA THR A 17 -13.68 4.43 13.74
C THR A 17 -14.83 4.72 12.77
N GLU A 18 -15.34 3.68 12.13
CA GLU A 18 -16.43 3.76 11.16
C GLU A 18 -17.71 4.40 11.78
N PRO A 19 -18.43 5.26 11.04
CA PRO A 19 -19.76 5.70 11.45
C PRO A 19 -20.74 4.53 11.35
N ALA A 20 -21.53 4.31 12.40
CA ALA A 20 -22.59 3.31 12.44
C ALA A 20 -23.62 3.58 11.33
N THR A 21 -23.91 2.56 10.52
CA THR A 21 -24.94 2.59 9.49
C THR A 21 -26.33 2.58 10.14
N SER A 22 -27.07 3.68 10.07
CA SER A 22 -28.52 3.70 10.27
C SER A 22 -29.21 3.57 8.92
N GLY A 23 -30.00 2.50 8.79
CA GLY A 23 -30.74 2.22 7.56
C GLY A 23 -31.90 3.14 7.32
N THR A 24 -32.19 3.38 6.04
CA THR A 24 -33.55 3.65 5.53
C THR A 24 -33.58 3.32 4.03
N GLN A 25 -34.42 2.35 3.63
CA GLN A 25 -34.94 2.23 2.26
C GLN A 25 -36.16 3.14 2.13
N PRO A 26 -36.72 3.51 0.95
CA PRO A 26 -36.88 2.74 -0.28
C PRO A 26 -36.88 3.58 -1.58
N GLY A 27 -37.01 2.93 -2.72
CA GLY A 27 -37.50 3.60 -3.95
C GLY A 27 -36.96 3.01 -5.25
N THR A 28 -37.72 2.14 -5.87
CA THR A 28 -37.58 1.55 -7.20
C THR A 28 -37.56 2.63 -8.32
N LEU A 29 -36.51 2.63 -9.14
CA LEU A 29 -36.59 3.18 -10.50
C LEU A 29 -35.72 2.34 -11.43
N THR A 30 -36.38 1.68 -12.38
CA THR A 30 -35.80 0.93 -13.49
C THR A 30 -35.12 1.87 -14.49
N ALA A 31 -33.79 1.73 -14.63
CA ALA A 31 -33.06 2.26 -15.78
C ALA A 31 -32.17 1.15 -16.36
N ARG A 32 -32.44 0.85 -17.63
CA ARG A 32 -31.65 -0.06 -18.47
C ARG A 32 -30.25 0.54 -18.65
N THR A 33 -29.25 -0.06 -18.00
CA THR A 33 -27.86 0.35 -18.18
C THR A 33 -27.13 -0.69 -19.00
N ALA A 34 -26.49 -0.25 -20.07
CA ALA A 34 -25.61 -1.04 -20.91
C ALA A 34 -24.45 -1.61 -20.04
N ARG A 35 -24.19 -2.92 -20.18
CA ARG A 35 -23.07 -3.58 -19.53
C ARG A 35 -21.78 -3.09 -20.17
N ILE A 36 -21.06 -2.21 -19.50
CA ILE A 36 -19.66 -1.98 -19.73
C ILE A 36 -18.95 -3.07 -18.92
N SER A 37 -18.22 -3.96 -19.60
CA SER A 37 -17.41 -5.00 -18.98
C SER A 37 -16.35 -4.32 -18.11
N THR A 38 -16.46 -4.47 -16.80
CA THR A 38 -15.45 -4.07 -15.82
C THR A 38 -14.20 -4.94 -16.03
N PRO A 39 -12.98 -4.38 -15.98
CA PRO A 39 -11.77 -5.19 -15.99
C PRO A 39 -11.77 -6.10 -14.77
N THR A 40 -11.47 -7.37 -14.98
CA THR A 40 -11.36 -8.42 -13.98
C THR A 40 -10.42 -7.98 -12.87
N GLN A 41 -10.92 -7.88 -11.64
CA GLN A 41 -10.08 -7.59 -10.48
C GLN A 41 -9.12 -8.76 -10.24
N PRO A 42 -7.88 -8.51 -9.77
CA PRO A 42 -6.91 -9.57 -9.43
C PRO A 42 -7.44 -10.60 -8.40
N ALA A 43 -8.51 -10.27 -7.68
CA ALA A 43 -9.16 -11.15 -6.71
C ALA A 43 -9.84 -12.37 -7.34
N ASP A 44 -10.22 -12.32 -8.64
CA ASP A 44 -10.94 -13.38 -9.33
C ASP A 44 -10.04 -14.53 -9.83
N LEU A 45 -8.72 -14.40 -9.64
CA LEU A 45 -7.75 -15.44 -10.01
C LEU A 45 -7.55 -16.54 -8.94
N PHE A 46 -8.27 -16.44 -7.84
CA PHE A 46 -8.19 -17.44 -6.76
C PHE A 46 -9.33 -18.45 -6.90
N GLU A 47 -9.00 -19.65 -7.40
CA GLU A 47 -9.87 -20.83 -7.27
C GLU A 47 -10.23 -21.05 -5.79
N PRO A 48 -11.50 -21.36 -5.44
CA PRO A 48 -11.89 -21.65 -4.09
C PRO A 48 -11.37 -23.02 -3.67
N GLY A 49 -10.17 -23.05 -3.10
CA GLY A 49 -9.53 -24.24 -2.60
C GLY A 49 -9.19 -24.14 -1.12
N GLU A 50 -9.89 -24.94 -0.29
CA GLU A 50 -9.65 -25.27 1.11
C GLU A 50 -10.01 -24.23 2.19
N PRO A 51 -10.66 -24.66 3.30
CA PRO A 51 -11.17 -23.79 4.35
C PRO A 51 -10.08 -23.30 5.29
N GLY A 52 -9.52 -22.14 4.98
CA GLY A 52 -8.63 -21.38 5.84
C GLY A 52 -8.57 -19.95 5.32
N GLU A 53 -8.79 -18.97 6.20
CA GLU A 53 -8.65 -17.57 5.79
C GLU A 53 -7.24 -17.33 5.24
N PRO A 54 -7.08 -16.69 4.06
CA PRO A 54 -5.76 -16.32 3.52
C PRO A 54 -4.93 -15.57 4.57
N TRP A 55 -3.61 -15.82 4.62
CA TRP A 55 -2.65 -15.14 5.50
C TRP A 55 -2.83 -15.38 7.00
N THR A 56 -3.67 -16.34 7.45
CA THR A 56 -3.94 -16.55 8.88
C THR A 56 -2.95 -17.52 9.52
N ASP A 57 -2.63 -18.63 8.85
CA ASP A 57 -1.76 -19.67 9.37
C ASP A 57 -0.74 -20.16 8.34
N ASP A 58 -0.14 -19.21 7.63
CA ASP A 58 0.88 -19.43 6.61
C ASP A 58 2.30 -19.16 7.14
N PRO A 59 3.34 -19.47 6.39
CA PRO A 59 4.73 -19.21 6.78
C PRO A 59 5.01 -17.74 7.11
N TYR A 60 4.36 -16.79 6.44
CA TYR A 60 4.50 -15.37 6.72
C TYR A 60 3.98 -15.02 8.13
N ALA A 61 2.79 -15.48 8.45
CA ALA A 61 2.21 -15.28 9.78
C ALA A 61 3.09 -15.90 10.89
N HIS A 62 3.65 -17.10 10.65
CA HIS A 62 4.57 -17.76 11.60
C HIS A 62 5.84 -16.95 11.78
N ALA A 63 6.48 -16.50 10.70
CA ALA A 63 7.71 -15.72 10.77
C ALA A 63 7.48 -14.39 11.49
N LEU A 64 6.37 -13.69 11.24
CA LEU A 64 6.03 -12.46 11.96
C LEU A 64 5.77 -12.67 13.44
N ARG A 65 5.13 -13.79 13.84
CA ARG A 65 4.94 -14.12 15.27
C ARG A 65 6.28 -14.41 15.95
N ALA A 66 7.19 -15.13 15.26
CA ALA A 66 8.54 -15.45 15.75
C ALA A 66 9.49 -14.23 15.71
N GLY A 67 9.22 -13.25 14.84
CA GLY A 67 10.10 -12.09 14.61
C GLY A 67 11.38 -12.43 13.85
N ARG A 68 11.42 -13.59 13.17
CA ARG A 68 12.62 -14.09 12.44
C ARG A 68 12.23 -15.08 11.35
N GLY A 69 13.12 -15.20 10.34
CA GLY A 69 13.06 -16.17 9.26
C GLY A 69 13.69 -17.54 9.58
N PRO A 70 14.05 -18.32 8.58
CA PRO A 70 14.09 -17.94 7.17
C PRO A 70 12.70 -17.91 6.51
N LEU A 71 12.49 -16.94 5.64
CA LEU A 71 11.31 -16.77 4.83
C LEU A 71 11.71 -16.37 3.41
N PHE A 72 11.00 -16.89 2.41
CA PHE A 72 11.34 -16.69 1.01
C PHE A 72 10.10 -16.38 0.19
N LEU A 73 10.29 -15.60 -0.86
CA LEU A 73 9.33 -15.44 -1.94
C LEU A 73 9.78 -16.33 -3.10
N ARG A 74 9.02 -17.40 -3.36
CA ARG A 74 9.31 -18.33 -4.44
C ARG A 74 8.51 -17.96 -5.67
N ARG A 75 9.21 -17.74 -6.80
CA ARG A 75 8.61 -17.61 -8.12
C ARG A 75 8.00 -18.94 -8.55
N LEU A 76 6.80 -18.92 -9.09
CA LEU A 76 6.14 -20.06 -9.71
C LEU A 76 6.26 -19.93 -11.22
N SER A 77 6.80 -20.95 -11.88
CA SER A 77 6.85 -21.01 -13.34
C SER A 77 5.46 -21.32 -13.89
N PRO A 78 5.07 -20.76 -15.05
CA PRO A 78 3.88 -21.19 -15.76
C PRO A 78 3.95 -22.69 -16.07
N PRO A 79 2.82 -23.43 -16.05
CA PRO A 79 2.80 -24.88 -16.31
C PRO A 79 3.34 -25.27 -17.70
N ASP A 80 3.36 -24.34 -18.66
CA ASP A 80 3.80 -24.56 -20.04
C ASP A 80 5.33 -24.36 -20.24
N HIS A 81 6.09 -24.05 -19.20
CA HIS A 81 7.54 -23.98 -19.22
C HIS A 81 8.15 -24.96 -18.22
N PRO A 82 8.15 -26.28 -18.52
CA PRO A 82 8.70 -27.31 -17.64
C PRO A 82 10.24 -27.26 -17.53
N ASP A 83 10.92 -26.60 -18.45
CA ASP A 83 12.37 -26.45 -18.45
C ASP A 83 12.74 -25.26 -17.55
N GLY A 84 12.66 -25.52 -16.25
CA GLY A 84 13.00 -24.59 -15.19
C GLY A 84 14.19 -23.70 -15.47
N LEU A 85 13.94 -22.51 -15.97
CA LEU A 85 14.78 -21.38 -15.59
C LEU A 85 14.61 -21.27 -14.09
N GLY A 86 15.60 -21.76 -13.35
CA GLY A 86 15.66 -22.07 -11.93
C GLY A 86 14.59 -21.37 -11.08
N GLU A 87 13.93 -22.17 -10.24
CA GLU A 87 13.00 -21.65 -9.22
C GLU A 87 13.68 -20.52 -8.44
N GLU A 88 13.51 -19.29 -8.91
CA GLU A 88 14.11 -18.13 -8.25
C GLU A 88 13.47 -17.97 -6.88
N VAL A 89 14.32 -17.98 -5.86
CA VAL A 89 13.93 -17.85 -4.47
C VAL A 89 14.54 -16.56 -3.94
N LEU A 90 13.69 -15.63 -3.56
CA LEU A 90 14.10 -14.34 -3.01
C LEU A 90 13.98 -14.38 -1.49
N PRO A 91 15.07 -14.16 -0.74
CA PRO A 91 14.99 -14.08 0.71
C PRO A 91 14.19 -12.86 1.14
N LEU A 92 13.39 -13.04 2.18
CA LEU A 92 12.61 -11.98 2.82
C LEU A 92 13.24 -11.67 4.18
N ASP A 93 13.58 -10.40 4.40
CA ASP A 93 14.31 -9.94 5.58
C ASP A 93 13.35 -9.66 6.76
N VAL A 94 12.82 -10.74 7.33
CA VAL A 94 11.86 -10.69 8.44
C VAL A 94 12.48 -10.01 9.67
N GLU A 95 13.74 -10.26 9.94
CA GLU A 95 14.47 -9.68 11.06
C GLU A 95 14.51 -8.15 10.95
N ARG A 96 14.82 -7.61 9.78
CA ARG A 96 14.81 -6.17 9.53
C ARG A 96 13.39 -5.60 9.65
N TRP A 97 12.39 -6.28 9.12
CA TRP A 97 11.00 -5.82 9.24
C TRP A 97 10.53 -5.75 10.69
N CYS A 98 11.02 -6.68 11.53
CA CYS A 98 10.68 -6.77 12.95
C CYS A 98 11.58 -5.92 13.86
N ALA A 99 12.66 -5.36 13.33
CA ALA A 99 13.58 -4.46 14.04
C ALA A 99 13.06 -3.01 14.05
N PRO A 100 13.62 -2.12 14.87
CA PRO A 100 13.40 -0.67 14.73
C PRO A 100 13.82 -0.16 13.36
N PRO A 101 13.26 1.00 12.90
CA PRO A 101 13.66 1.62 11.65
C PRO A 101 15.17 1.86 11.57
N ASP A 102 15.77 1.47 10.44
CA ASP A 102 17.16 1.76 10.13
C ASP A 102 17.37 3.21 9.66
N ALA A 103 18.62 3.59 9.35
CA ALA A 103 18.93 4.95 8.91
C ALA A 103 18.24 5.32 7.58
N ALA A 104 18.06 4.36 6.66
CA ALA A 104 17.34 4.59 5.41
C ALA A 104 15.84 4.81 5.67
N ASP A 105 15.24 3.99 6.53
CA ASP A 105 13.86 4.17 6.98
C ASP A 105 13.65 5.53 7.65
N VAL A 106 14.56 5.94 8.55
CA VAL A 106 14.50 7.26 9.21
C VAL A 106 14.56 8.39 8.17
N GLY A 107 15.39 8.25 7.13
CA GLY A 107 15.45 9.18 6.01
C GLY A 107 14.12 9.31 5.25
N VAL A 108 13.41 8.19 5.02
CA VAL A 108 12.07 8.18 4.42
C VAL A 108 11.06 8.84 5.36
N LEU A 109 11.04 8.44 6.65
CA LEU A 109 10.10 8.98 7.63
C LEU A 109 10.26 10.49 7.86
N SER A 110 11.46 11.05 7.66
CA SER A 110 11.70 12.49 7.76
C SER A 110 11.09 13.31 6.60
N ARG A 111 10.75 12.65 5.49
CA ARG A 111 10.11 13.25 4.31
C ARG A 111 8.58 13.15 4.35
N CYS A 112 8.03 12.38 5.30
CA CYS A 112 6.59 12.24 5.43
C CYS A 112 5.94 13.57 5.80
N ILE A 113 4.88 13.91 5.07
CA ILE A 113 3.91 14.93 5.44
C ILE A 113 2.64 14.19 5.89
N GLY A 114 2.25 14.39 7.16
CA GLY A 114 1.15 13.60 7.75
C GLY A 114 -0.24 14.07 7.32
N PRO A 115 -1.26 13.22 7.46
CA PRO A 115 -1.22 11.84 7.96
C PRO A 115 -0.62 10.85 6.98
N VAL A 116 -0.09 9.72 7.48
CA VAL A 116 0.67 8.73 6.69
C VAL A 116 -0.07 7.39 6.60
N LEU A 117 -0.17 6.85 5.39
CA LEU A 117 -0.66 5.50 5.12
C LEU A 117 0.50 4.58 4.74
N ASP A 118 0.78 3.56 5.54
CA ASP A 118 1.80 2.54 5.26
C ASP A 118 1.13 1.31 4.62
N VAL A 119 1.37 1.09 3.33
CA VAL A 119 0.71 0.05 2.52
C VAL A 119 1.55 -1.23 2.52
N GLY A 120 0.95 -2.32 3.03
CA GLY A 120 1.68 -3.54 3.33
C GLY A 120 2.58 -3.34 4.53
N CYS A 121 2.05 -2.77 5.61
CA CYS A 121 2.85 -2.31 6.75
C CYS A 121 3.62 -3.42 7.49
N GLY A 122 3.30 -4.69 7.23
CA GLY A 122 3.92 -5.83 7.87
C GLY A 122 3.86 -5.74 9.40
N PRO A 123 4.96 -6.01 10.12
CA PRO A 123 5.03 -5.93 11.57
C PRO A 123 4.97 -4.50 12.13
N GLY A 124 4.89 -3.46 11.26
CA GLY A 124 4.54 -2.09 11.61
C GLY A 124 5.67 -1.22 12.16
N ARG A 125 6.94 -1.51 11.85
CA ARG A 125 8.08 -0.72 12.35
C ARG A 125 7.99 0.76 12.02
N LEU A 126 7.51 1.09 10.81
CA LEU A 126 7.37 2.48 10.35
C LEU A 126 6.18 3.17 11.00
N VAL A 127 5.03 2.49 11.08
CA VAL A 127 3.82 3.01 11.73
C VAL A 127 4.07 3.30 13.21
N ALA A 128 4.73 2.38 13.92
CA ALA A 128 5.09 2.57 15.32
C ALA A 128 6.06 3.75 15.53
N ALA A 129 7.05 3.90 14.63
CA ALA A 129 7.99 5.01 14.69
C ALA A 129 7.35 6.37 14.40
N LEU A 130 6.37 6.43 13.50
CA LEU A 130 5.58 7.64 13.23
C LEU A 130 4.70 7.98 14.43
N ALA A 131 4.01 7.00 15.00
CA ALA A 131 3.19 7.18 16.20
C ALA A 131 4.02 7.70 17.39
N ALA A 132 5.23 7.17 17.60
CA ALA A 132 6.15 7.64 18.65
C ALA A 132 6.61 9.09 18.45
N ARG A 133 6.54 9.62 17.22
CA ARG A 133 6.84 11.03 16.88
C ARG A 133 5.59 11.93 16.89
N GLY A 134 4.42 11.38 17.25
CA GLY A 134 3.14 12.11 17.23
C GLY A 134 2.60 12.35 15.82
N VAL A 135 3.11 11.65 14.80
CA VAL A 135 2.61 11.75 13.43
C VAL A 135 1.46 10.76 13.26
N PRO A 136 0.25 11.21 12.88
CA PRO A 136 -0.86 10.31 12.60
C PRO A 136 -0.49 9.34 11.49
N ALA A 137 -0.57 8.03 11.75
CA ALA A 137 -0.22 6.99 10.78
C ALA A 137 -1.15 5.79 10.91
N LEU A 138 -1.47 5.17 9.77
CA LEU A 138 -2.24 3.94 9.68
C LEU A 138 -1.50 2.94 8.80
N GLY A 139 -1.32 1.71 9.29
CA GLY A 139 -0.86 0.58 8.49
C GLY A 139 -2.04 -0.17 7.88
N ALA A 140 -1.94 -0.56 6.62
CA ALA A 140 -2.86 -1.49 5.98
C ALA A 140 -2.11 -2.77 5.60
N ASP A 141 -2.60 -3.93 6.04
CA ASP A 141 -2.02 -5.23 5.71
C ASP A 141 -3.11 -6.31 5.66
N VAL A 142 -2.95 -7.30 4.80
CA VAL A 142 -3.89 -8.42 4.67
C VAL A 142 -3.68 -9.50 5.74
N SER A 143 -2.48 -9.56 6.33
CA SER A 143 -2.13 -10.55 7.36
C SER A 143 -2.63 -10.13 8.74
N PRO A 144 -3.47 -10.95 9.40
CA PRO A 144 -3.89 -10.69 10.77
C PRO A 144 -2.71 -10.69 11.76
N ALA A 145 -1.65 -11.46 11.48
CA ALA A 145 -0.44 -11.49 12.31
C ALA A 145 0.34 -10.17 12.22
N ALA A 146 0.43 -9.59 11.02
CA ALA A 146 1.04 -8.28 10.77
C ALA A 146 0.29 -7.18 11.55
N VAL A 147 -1.02 -7.09 11.36
CA VAL A 147 -1.88 -6.11 12.04
C VAL A 147 -1.80 -6.25 13.56
N ALA A 148 -1.88 -7.47 14.09
CA ALA A 148 -1.80 -7.71 15.53
C ALA A 148 -0.43 -7.30 16.09
N ARG A 149 0.66 -7.52 15.34
CA ARG A 149 2.00 -7.10 15.76
C ARG A 149 2.16 -5.59 15.73
N THR A 150 1.70 -4.92 14.67
CA THR A 150 1.72 -3.45 14.55
C THR A 150 1.01 -2.80 15.73
N ARG A 151 -0.19 -3.28 16.07
CA ARG A 151 -0.97 -2.77 17.21
C ARG A 151 -0.28 -3.00 18.56
N ARG A 152 0.36 -4.15 18.75
CA ARG A 152 1.14 -4.43 19.98
C ARG A 152 2.33 -3.50 20.17
N HIS A 153 2.90 -2.98 19.08
CA HIS A 153 4.00 -2.02 19.11
C HIS A 153 3.52 -0.54 19.13
N GLY A 154 2.21 -0.31 19.38
CA GLY A 154 1.65 1.04 19.52
C GLY A 154 1.29 1.73 18.20
N GLY A 155 1.38 1.02 17.07
CA GLY A 155 0.93 1.53 15.76
C GLY A 155 -0.56 1.24 15.52
N ALA A 156 -1.26 2.15 14.83
CA ALA A 156 -2.60 1.87 14.32
C ALA A 156 -2.51 1.06 13.03
N ALA A 157 -3.34 0.01 12.89
CA ALA A 157 -3.36 -0.80 11.68
C ALA A 157 -4.75 -1.39 11.43
N VAL A 158 -5.07 -1.63 10.13
CA VAL A 158 -6.30 -2.30 9.69
C VAL A 158 -5.95 -3.53 8.85
N ARG A 159 -6.77 -4.59 9.01
CA ARG A 159 -6.67 -5.77 8.15
C ARG A 159 -7.50 -5.53 6.90
N ARG A 160 -6.88 -5.01 5.87
CA ARG A 160 -7.51 -4.73 4.57
C ARG A 160 -6.48 -4.78 3.45
N SER A 161 -6.91 -5.15 2.26
CA SER A 161 -6.15 -4.90 1.04
C SER A 161 -6.13 -3.40 0.74
N VAL A 162 -5.06 -2.92 0.11
CA VAL A 162 -5.00 -1.54 -0.39
C VAL A 162 -6.08 -1.27 -1.45
N PHE A 163 -6.55 -2.31 -2.13
CA PHE A 163 -7.61 -2.22 -3.15
C PHE A 163 -9.03 -2.19 -2.57
N ASP A 164 -9.18 -2.52 -1.27
CA ASP A 164 -10.44 -2.36 -0.56
C ASP A 164 -10.66 -0.90 -0.13
N SER A 165 -11.87 -0.58 0.35
CA SER A 165 -12.12 0.72 0.98
C SER A 165 -11.30 0.85 2.26
N LEU A 166 -10.53 1.95 2.37
CA LEU A 166 -9.67 2.26 3.51
C LEU A 166 -10.16 3.53 4.24
N PRO A 167 -9.95 3.62 5.55
CA PRO A 167 -10.23 4.85 6.29
C PRO A 167 -9.44 6.03 5.72
N GLY A 168 -10.05 7.20 5.62
CA GLY A 168 -9.39 8.45 5.23
C GLY A 168 -9.00 8.56 3.75
N GLU A 169 -9.67 7.85 2.85
CA GLU A 169 -9.44 7.96 1.41
C GLU A 169 -9.45 9.42 0.92
N GLY A 170 -8.49 9.77 0.08
CA GLY A 170 -8.31 11.12 -0.44
C GLY A 170 -7.76 12.15 0.56
N GLY A 171 -7.50 11.74 1.82
CA GLY A 171 -7.01 12.61 2.88
C GLY A 171 -5.57 12.32 3.35
N TRP A 172 -4.92 11.27 2.83
CA TRP A 172 -3.56 10.93 3.23
C TRP A 172 -2.54 11.92 2.67
N GLY A 173 -1.73 12.52 3.54
CA GLY A 173 -0.63 13.41 3.13
C GLY A 173 0.52 12.65 2.51
N THR A 174 0.81 11.45 3.03
CA THR A 174 1.85 10.55 2.49
C THR A 174 1.33 9.12 2.43
N ALA A 175 1.62 8.41 1.33
CA ALA A 175 1.58 6.95 1.27
C ALA A 175 3.01 6.39 1.24
N LEU A 176 3.23 5.22 1.86
CA LEU A 176 4.49 4.48 1.84
C LEU A 176 4.32 3.16 1.10
N LEU A 177 5.27 2.85 0.19
CA LEU A 177 5.47 1.54 -0.42
C LEU A 177 6.92 1.12 -0.17
N MET A 178 7.16 0.39 0.90
CA MET A 178 8.49 0.00 1.36
C MET A 178 8.73 -1.50 1.16
N ASP A 179 9.99 -1.91 1.20
CA ASP A 179 10.37 -3.33 1.23
C ASP A 179 9.86 -4.17 0.04
N GLY A 180 9.74 -3.55 -1.13
CA GLY A 180 9.23 -4.19 -2.34
C GLY A 180 7.71 -4.14 -2.49
N ASN A 181 6.99 -3.44 -1.61
CA ASN A 181 5.52 -3.34 -1.65
C ASN A 181 4.96 -2.67 -2.92
N VAL A 182 5.80 -2.04 -3.73
CA VAL A 182 5.48 -1.65 -5.10
C VAL A 182 4.99 -2.82 -5.97
N GLY A 183 5.25 -4.06 -5.54
CA GLY A 183 4.79 -5.30 -6.17
C GLY A 183 3.39 -5.76 -5.78
N ILE A 184 2.75 -5.16 -4.79
CA ILE A 184 1.43 -5.57 -4.29
C ILE A 184 0.40 -5.61 -5.42
N GLY A 185 -0.31 -6.75 -5.52
CA GLY A 185 -1.32 -6.98 -6.55
C GLY A 185 -0.78 -7.37 -7.93
N GLY A 186 0.55 -7.38 -8.13
CA GLY A 186 1.19 -7.78 -9.39
C GLY A 186 1.06 -6.75 -10.53
N ASP A 187 0.32 -5.65 -10.31
CA ASP A 187 0.11 -4.58 -11.29
C ASP A 187 0.45 -3.22 -10.69
N PRO A 188 1.66 -2.70 -10.92
CA PRO A 188 2.07 -1.39 -10.43
C PRO A 188 1.24 -0.22 -10.96
N LEU A 189 0.66 -0.31 -12.16
CA LEU A 189 -0.21 0.74 -12.68
C LEU A 189 -1.50 0.81 -11.89
N ALA A 190 -2.14 -0.33 -11.64
CA ALA A 190 -3.35 -0.40 -10.82
C ALA A 190 -3.07 0.07 -9.38
N LEU A 191 -1.94 -0.34 -8.79
CA LEU A 191 -1.54 0.07 -7.45
C LEU A 191 -1.30 1.59 -7.36
N LEU A 192 -0.54 2.18 -8.28
CA LEU A 192 -0.26 3.62 -8.30
C LEU A 192 -1.52 4.44 -8.59
N THR A 193 -2.42 3.95 -9.43
CA THR A 193 -3.75 4.55 -9.66
C THR A 193 -4.55 4.57 -8.37
N ARG A 194 -4.62 3.44 -7.66
CA ARG A 194 -5.31 3.34 -6.37
C ARG A 194 -4.72 4.27 -5.32
N LEU A 195 -3.41 4.37 -5.24
CA LEU A 195 -2.75 5.27 -4.29
C LEU A 195 -3.04 6.74 -4.57
N ARG A 196 -3.28 7.13 -5.83
CA ARG A 196 -3.75 8.49 -6.14
C ARG A 196 -5.13 8.80 -5.58
N GLU A 197 -5.99 7.80 -5.45
CA GLU A 197 -7.30 7.98 -4.82
C GLU A 197 -7.14 8.17 -3.31
N LEU A 198 -6.22 7.46 -2.68
CA LEU A 198 -5.98 7.48 -1.24
C LEU A 198 -5.24 8.73 -0.77
N VAL A 199 -4.24 9.20 -1.51
CA VAL A 199 -3.42 10.37 -1.17
C VAL A 199 -4.13 11.65 -1.55
N ALA A 200 -4.09 12.66 -0.69
CA ALA A 200 -4.68 13.98 -0.96
C ALA A 200 -4.01 14.70 -2.14
N PRO A 201 -4.73 15.57 -2.87
CA PRO A 201 -4.09 16.47 -3.82
C PRO A 201 -2.99 17.31 -3.17
N GLY A 202 -1.78 17.26 -3.71
CA GLY A 202 -0.57 17.88 -3.12
C GLY A 202 0.14 17.00 -2.09
N GLY A 203 -0.37 15.79 -1.81
CA GLY A 203 0.32 14.78 -1.02
C GLY A 203 1.34 14.00 -1.85
N CYS A 204 2.05 13.08 -1.23
CA CYS A 204 3.14 12.34 -1.85
C CYS A 204 3.07 10.82 -1.62
N LEU A 205 3.73 10.09 -2.50
CA LEU A 205 4.06 8.68 -2.36
C LEU A 205 5.58 8.57 -2.22
N LEU A 206 6.04 7.92 -1.16
CA LEU A 206 7.43 7.51 -0.99
C LEU A 206 7.53 6.01 -1.28
N ALA A 207 8.21 5.65 -2.35
CA ALA A 207 8.28 4.29 -2.84
C ALA A 207 9.72 3.79 -2.94
N GLU A 208 9.94 2.57 -2.45
CA GLU A 208 11.19 1.83 -2.61
C GLU A 208 11.08 0.94 -3.84
N ALA A 209 11.98 1.15 -4.82
CA ALA A 209 12.11 0.32 -6.01
C ALA A 209 13.04 -0.86 -5.77
N ALA A 210 12.99 -1.88 -6.62
CA ALA A 210 13.99 -2.93 -6.63
C ALA A 210 15.41 -2.35 -6.89
N PRO A 211 16.46 -2.91 -6.26
CA PRO A 211 17.83 -2.39 -6.42
C PRO A 211 18.41 -2.63 -7.82
N HIS A 212 17.74 -3.43 -8.63
CA HIS A 212 18.13 -3.76 -10.01
C HIS A 212 17.14 -3.19 -10.99
N ASP A 213 17.55 -2.98 -12.24
CA ASP A 213 16.66 -2.54 -13.32
C ASP A 213 15.86 -3.76 -13.82
N VAL A 214 14.69 -3.97 -13.25
CA VAL A 214 13.77 -5.08 -13.55
C VAL A 214 12.36 -4.54 -13.76
N ASP A 215 11.58 -5.26 -14.59
CA ASP A 215 10.14 -5.03 -14.79
C ASP A 215 9.44 -6.38 -14.97
N GLU A 216 9.05 -7.00 -13.87
CA GLU A 216 8.52 -8.36 -13.85
C GLU A 216 7.14 -8.41 -13.21
N ARG A 217 6.29 -9.24 -13.82
CA ARG A 217 4.98 -9.64 -13.27
C ARG A 217 5.03 -11.12 -12.99
N LEU A 218 4.84 -11.51 -11.74
CA LEU A 218 5.14 -12.84 -11.24
C LEU A 218 3.91 -13.41 -10.54
N THR A 219 3.78 -14.74 -10.60
CA THR A 219 3.02 -15.48 -9.60
C THR A 219 4.03 -16.05 -8.60
N VAL A 220 3.82 -15.75 -7.32
CA VAL A 220 4.74 -16.13 -6.25
C VAL A 220 3.99 -16.77 -5.09
N ARG A 221 4.73 -17.46 -4.22
CA ARG A 221 4.23 -17.88 -2.90
C ARG A 221 5.27 -17.64 -1.84
N VAL A 222 4.83 -17.42 -0.61
CA VAL A 222 5.73 -17.39 0.55
C VAL A 222 6.08 -18.81 0.94
N GLU A 223 7.34 -19.08 1.25
CA GLU A 223 7.86 -20.39 1.68
C GLU A 223 8.84 -20.20 2.83
N ASP A 224 8.82 -21.12 3.81
CA ASP A 224 9.80 -21.14 4.91
C ASP A 224 10.96 -22.12 4.66
N GLY A 225 11.93 -22.17 5.59
CA GLY A 225 13.06 -23.07 5.50
C GLY A 225 12.72 -24.57 5.61
N GLN A 226 11.48 -24.91 5.97
CA GLN A 226 10.97 -26.28 6.01
C GLN A 226 10.10 -26.62 4.79
N ARG A 227 10.08 -25.73 3.77
CA ARG A 227 9.28 -25.87 2.56
C ARG A 227 7.76 -25.85 2.79
N ARG A 228 7.30 -25.41 3.96
CA ARG A 228 5.89 -25.04 4.13
C ARG A 228 5.64 -23.78 3.33
N HIS A 229 4.51 -23.70 2.65
CA HIS A 229 4.22 -22.58 1.76
C HIS A 229 2.79 -22.07 1.94
N GLY A 230 2.62 -20.77 1.69
CA GLY A 230 1.33 -20.13 1.56
C GLY A 230 0.69 -20.36 0.19
N ARG A 231 -0.46 -19.74 -0.04
CA ARG A 231 -1.14 -19.73 -1.34
C ARG A 231 -0.36 -18.90 -2.35
N PRO A 232 -0.41 -19.22 -3.64
CA PRO A 232 0.09 -18.35 -4.70
C PRO A 232 -0.65 -17.01 -4.74
N PHE A 233 0.07 -15.95 -5.11
CA PHE A 233 -0.50 -14.61 -5.32
C PHE A 233 0.30 -13.84 -6.38
N PRO A 234 -0.34 -12.85 -7.04
CA PRO A 234 0.35 -12.01 -8.01
C PRO A 234 1.27 -11.01 -7.30
N TRP A 235 2.45 -10.81 -7.87
CA TRP A 235 3.46 -9.89 -7.38
C TRP A 235 4.18 -9.22 -8.54
N ALA A 236 4.67 -7.99 -8.36
CA ALA A 236 5.57 -7.37 -9.32
C ALA A 236 6.93 -7.09 -8.69
N ARG A 237 7.99 -7.09 -9.50
CA ARG A 237 9.30 -6.54 -9.15
C ARG A 237 9.62 -5.47 -10.17
N ILE A 238 9.74 -4.23 -9.73
CA ILE A 238 10.06 -3.12 -10.62
C ILE A 238 11.21 -2.30 -10.05
N GLY A 239 12.19 -2.07 -10.91
CA GLY A 239 13.30 -1.15 -10.65
C GLY A 239 12.88 0.30 -10.86
N THR A 240 13.84 1.19 -10.66
CA THR A 240 13.60 2.64 -10.73
C THR A 240 13.03 3.07 -12.08
N THR A 241 13.54 2.53 -13.20
CA THR A 241 13.09 2.89 -14.56
C THR A 241 11.62 2.53 -14.76
N ALA A 242 11.23 1.29 -14.46
CA ALA A 242 9.86 0.84 -14.60
C ALA A 242 8.90 1.58 -13.66
N LEU A 243 9.34 1.89 -12.41
CA LEU A 243 8.54 2.66 -11.47
C LEU A 243 8.30 4.10 -11.97
N LEU A 244 9.29 4.73 -12.60
CA LEU A 244 9.14 6.07 -13.20
C LEU A 244 8.11 6.05 -14.34
N TYR A 245 8.15 5.05 -15.23
CA TYR A 245 7.15 4.89 -16.29
C TYR A 245 5.74 4.70 -15.72
N ALA A 246 5.60 3.84 -14.71
CA ALA A 246 4.31 3.61 -14.06
C ALA A 246 3.79 4.88 -13.35
N ALA A 247 4.67 5.64 -12.72
CA ALA A 247 4.34 6.91 -12.08
C ALA A 247 3.83 7.95 -13.08
N ASP A 248 4.55 8.15 -14.18
CA ASP A 248 4.17 9.08 -15.25
C ASP A 248 2.80 8.68 -15.86
N ALA A 249 2.66 7.42 -16.24
CA ALA A 249 1.43 6.89 -16.82
C ALA A 249 0.20 7.03 -15.91
N THR A 250 0.40 7.08 -14.59
CA THR A 250 -0.66 7.26 -13.60
C THR A 250 -0.74 8.70 -13.09
N GLY A 251 0.04 9.63 -13.66
CA GLY A 251 -0.02 11.07 -13.39
C GLY A 251 0.57 11.48 -12.04
N TRP A 252 1.50 10.73 -11.50
CA TRP A 252 2.39 11.16 -10.43
C TRP A 252 3.54 12.00 -11.00
N VAL A 253 4.05 12.94 -10.23
CA VAL A 253 5.18 13.80 -10.60
C VAL A 253 6.38 13.48 -9.71
N LEU A 254 7.51 13.11 -10.32
CA LEU A 254 8.76 12.88 -9.59
C LEU A 254 9.28 14.21 -9.01
N THR A 255 9.52 14.23 -7.69
CA THR A 255 10.09 15.40 -6.98
C THR A 255 11.38 15.07 -6.26
N GLY A 256 11.67 13.79 -6.01
CA GLY A 256 12.89 13.36 -5.37
C GLY A 256 13.30 11.94 -5.76
N ARG A 257 14.62 11.71 -5.81
CA ARG A 257 15.21 10.39 -6.01
C ARG A 257 16.50 10.30 -5.20
N TRP A 258 16.65 9.22 -4.44
CA TRP A 258 17.89 8.97 -3.69
C TRP A 258 18.12 7.47 -3.47
N THR A 259 19.33 7.13 -3.04
CA THR A 259 19.68 5.78 -2.60
C THR A 259 20.22 5.86 -1.18
N ALA A 260 19.78 4.97 -0.31
CA ALA A 260 20.29 4.83 1.04
C ALA A 260 20.43 3.34 1.40
N ALA A 261 21.58 2.94 1.92
CA ALA A 261 21.92 1.54 2.23
C ALA A 261 21.68 0.58 1.04
N GLY A 262 21.98 1.01 -0.20
CA GLY A 262 21.75 0.23 -1.41
C GLY A 262 20.30 0.14 -1.88
N ARG A 263 19.36 0.77 -1.19
CA ARG A 263 17.92 0.79 -1.49
C ARG A 263 17.56 2.07 -2.26
N PRO A 264 17.02 1.97 -3.49
CA PRO A 264 16.59 3.13 -4.26
C PRO A 264 15.18 3.57 -3.87
N PHE A 265 15.01 4.88 -3.71
CA PHE A 265 13.75 5.51 -3.33
C PHE A 265 13.34 6.59 -4.31
N LEU A 266 12.03 6.71 -4.51
CA LEU A 266 11.40 7.78 -5.27
C LEU A 266 10.41 8.53 -4.38
N GLU A 267 10.38 9.85 -4.54
CA GLU A 267 9.35 10.73 -4.00
C GLU A 267 8.49 11.23 -5.16
N LEU A 268 7.23 10.86 -5.15
CA LEU A 268 6.26 11.11 -6.21
C LEU A 268 5.11 11.94 -5.65
N HIS A 269 4.84 13.11 -6.23
CA HIS A 269 3.76 13.99 -5.78
C HIS A 269 2.50 13.82 -6.60
N ARG A 270 1.35 13.85 -5.94
CA ARG A 270 0.05 14.00 -6.57
C ARG A 270 -0.18 15.48 -6.87
N PRO A 271 -0.26 15.91 -8.15
CA PRO A 271 -0.54 17.31 -8.49
C PRO A 271 -1.86 17.79 -7.87
N LYS A 272 -1.90 19.05 -7.45
CA LYS A 272 -3.16 19.72 -7.13
C LYS A 272 -3.95 19.97 -8.42
N PRO A 273 -5.28 19.93 -8.39
CA PRO A 273 -6.08 20.38 -9.52
C PRO A 273 -5.69 21.83 -9.84
N THR A 274 -5.34 22.12 -11.10
CA THR A 274 -5.20 23.48 -11.58
C THR A 274 -6.59 24.11 -11.59
N HIS A 275 -6.81 25.15 -10.80
CA HIS A 275 -7.98 26.01 -10.95
C HIS A 275 -7.84 26.67 -12.33
N VAL A 276 -8.61 26.20 -13.29
CA VAL A 276 -8.86 26.98 -14.51
C VAL A 276 -9.88 28.03 -14.09
N ASP A 277 -9.40 29.24 -13.85
CA ASP A 277 -10.27 30.38 -13.65
C ASP A 277 -11.17 30.49 -14.88
N ALA A 278 -12.43 30.13 -14.71
CA ALA A 278 -13.45 30.43 -15.71
C ALA A 278 -13.57 31.96 -15.76
N HIS A 279 -12.89 32.59 -16.70
CA HIS A 279 -13.17 33.97 -17.02
C HIS A 279 -14.64 34.07 -17.44
N PRO A 280 -15.48 34.85 -16.74
CA PRO A 280 -16.81 35.15 -17.24
C PRO A 280 -16.65 36.00 -18.51
N THR A 281 -16.91 35.40 -19.66
CA THR A 281 -17.05 36.13 -20.91
C THR A 281 -18.21 37.10 -20.73
N ALA A 282 -17.92 38.36 -20.46
CA ALA A 282 -18.88 39.43 -20.47
C ALA A 282 -19.37 39.61 -21.93
N ILE A 283 -20.53 39.02 -22.22
CA ILE A 283 -21.23 39.31 -23.47
C ILE A 283 -21.76 40.73 -23.36
N GLY A 284 -21.05 41.65 -24.01
CA GLY A 284 -21.50 43.02 -24.20
C GLY A 284 -22.80 43.03 -25.00
N LYS A 285 -23.84 43.62 -24.40
CA LYS A 285 -25.10 43.87 -25.03
C LYS A 285 -24.91 44.95 -26.10
N PRO A 286 -25.28 44.78 -27.37
CA PRO A 286 -25.21 45.86 -28.36
C PRO A 286 -26.26 46.92 -28.02
N ALA A 287 -25.86 48.19 -27.95
CA ALA A 287 -26.76 49.32 -27.93
C ALA A 287 -27.36 49.50 -29.34
N HIS A 288 -28.65 49.54 -29.42
CA HIS A 288 -29.39 49.99 -30.62
C HIS A 288 -29.65 51.50 -30.55
N PRO A 289 -29.62 52.20 -31.72
CA PRO A 289 -29.81 53.63 -31.82
C PRO A 289 -31.27 54.09 -31.55
#